data_7e13e057369c58d6f3f63f5f603952b6
#
_entry.id   7e13e057369c58d6f3f63f5f603952b6
#
_cell.length_a   1.000
_cell.length_b   1.000
_cell.length_c   1.000
_cell.angle_alpha   90.00
_cell.angle_beta   90.00
_cell.angle_gamma   90.00
#
_symmetry.space_group_name_H-M   'P 1'
#
loop_
_entity.id
_entity.type
_entity.pdbx_description
1 polymer ?
#
loop_
_entity_poly.entity_id
_entity_poly.type
_entity_poly.pdbx_seq_one_letter_code
_entity_poly.pdbx_strand_id
1 'polypeptide(L)'
;KEGDEILVPANTFIASIIAITDNGLTPVLIEANKDSLQIDENEIEKAISFKTKAIMLVHLYGQSSFTEKIIKLSNKFNLKIIEDNAQAHGCKFEGKITGSIGDAAAHSFYPGKNLGALGDAGAITTSDYELATTIRTLANYGSRIKYVSEYTGYNSRLDEIQAAILDVKLKYLDIELEKRKKIADLYLKIITN
;
A
#
# COMPACT_ATOMS: atom_id res chain seq x y z
N LYS A 1 14.82 -11.74 -4.54
CA LYS A 1 16.12 -12.29 -4.06
C LYS A 1 16.86 -11.18 -3.38
N GLU A 2 17.76 -11.51 -2.45
CA GLU A 2 18.64 -10.54 -1.81
C GLU A 2 19.33 -9.65 -2.84
N GLY A 3 19.30 -8.32 -2.64
CA GLY A 3 19.84 -7.33 -3.56
C GLY A 3 18.97 -6.98 -4.77
N ASP A 4 17.80 -7.62 -4.94
CA ASP A 4 16.83 -7.14 -5.92
C ASP A 4 16.31 -5.74 -5.51
N GLU A 5 16.00 -4.91 -6.49
CA GLU A 5 15.64 -3.50 -6.29
C GLU A 5 14.13 -3.27 -6.36
N ILE A 6 13.64 -2.42 -5.45
CA ILE A 6 12.26 -1.95 -5.43
C ILE A 6 12.27 -0.43 -5.56
N LEU A 7 11.64 0.09 -6.61
CA LEU A 7 11.45 1.54 -6.77
C LEU A 7 10.37 2.00 -5.78
N VAL A 8 10.64 3.07 -5.03
CA VAL A 8 9.76 3.56 -3.97
C VAL A 8 9.86 5.08 -3.86
N PRO A 9 8.77 5.84 -3.59
CA PRO A 9 8.87 7.29 -3.46
C PRO A 9 9.74 7.71 -2.27
N ALA A 10 10.59 8.72 -2.49
CA ALA A 10 11.54 9.22 -1.47
C ALA A 10 10.84 9.90 -0.27
N ASN A 11 9.64 10.44 -0.46
CA ASN A 11 8.86 11.15 0.55
C ASN A 11 7.84 10.26 1.28
N THR A 12 7.99 8.93 1.23
CA THR A 12 7.10 8.00 1.93
C THR A 12 7.36 7.96 3.45
N PHE A 13 6.40 7.39 4.19
CA PHE A 13 6.65 7.02 5.59
C PHE A 13 7.67 5.87 5.65
N ILE A 14 8.52 5.89 6.66
CA ILE A 14 9.66 4.97 6.79
C ILE A 14 9.27 3.48 6.72
N ALA A 15 8.04 3.11 7.07
CA ALA A 15 7.57 1.72 7.03
C ALA A 15 7.67 1.10 5.63
N SER A 16 7.41 1.87 4.56
CA SER A 16 7.56 1.39 3.19
C SER A 16 9.01 0.98 2.88
N ILE A 17 9.98 1.77 3.39
CA ILE A 17 11.42 1.51 3.22
C ILE A 17 11.85 0.30 4.05
N ILE A 18 11.44 0.24 5.33
CA ILE A 18 11.76 -0.86 6.24
C ILE A 18 11.24 -2.19 5.67
N ALA A 19 10.02 -2.20 5.11
CA ALA A 19 9.47 -3.41 4.49
C ALA A 19 10.33 -3.95 3.34
N ILE A 20 11.05 -3.08 2.63
CA ILE A 20 12.00 -3.48 1.58
C ILE A 20 13.30 -4.01 2.21
N THR A 21 13.90 -3.24 3.11
CA THR A 21 15.22 -3.56 3.69
C THR A 21 15.20 -4.81 4.58
N ASP A 22 14.13 -5.02 5.35
CA ASP A 22 13.97 -6.19 6.21
C ASP A 22 13.88 -7.52 5.43
N ASN A 23 13.57 -7.43 4.14
CA ASN A 23 13.59 -8.57 3.22
C ASN A 23 14.92 -8.72 2.46
N GLY A 24 15.97 -7.99 2.83
CA GLY A 24 17.27 -8.00 2.13
C GLY A 24 17.22 -7.39 0.73
N LEU A 25 16.17 -6.61 0.42
CA LEU A 25 15.97 -5.92 -0.85
C LEU A 25 16.55 -4.51 -0.78
N THR A 26 16.81 -3.91 -1.93
CA THR A 26 17.38 -2.57 -2.05
C THR A 26 16.29 -1.56 -2.43
N PRO A 27 15.95 -0.58 -1.58
CA PRO A 27 15.07 0.51 -1.97
C PRO A 27 15.79 1.47 -2.92
N VAL A 28 15.21 1.73 -4.07
CA VAL A 28 15.66 2.76 -5.01
C VAL A 28 14.69 3.93 -4.90
N LEU A 29 15.16 5.03 -4.31
CA LEU A 29 14.34 6.19 -4.01
C LEU A 29 14.07 6.99 -5.27
N ILE A 30 12.82 7.26 -5.55
CA ILE A 30 12.34 8.09 -6.67
C ILE A 30 11.78 9.39 -6.09
N GLU A 31 12.23 10.52 -6.62
CA GLU A 31 11.71 11.83 -6.21
C GLU A 31 10.21 11.96 -6.46
N ALA A 32 9.57 12.76 -5.62
CA ALA A 32 8.16 13.08 -5.78
C ALA A 32 7.95 14.18 -6.83
N ASN A 33 6.86 14.08 -7.56
CA ASN A 33 6.38 15.19 -8.38
C ASN A 33 5.99 16.37 -7.46
N LYS A 34 6.43 17.58 -7.81
CA LYS A 34 6.28 18.77 -6.97
C LYS A 34 4.83 19.20 -6.72
N ASP A 35 3.95 18.92 -7.70
CA ASP A 35 2.56 19.38 -7.63
C ASP A 35 1.67 18.36 -6.93
N SER A 36 1.84 17.07 -7.24
CA SER A 36 1.01 15.99 -6.69
C SER A 36 1.57 15.38 -5.40
N LEU A 37 2.86 15.54 -5.12
CA LEU A 37 3.60 14.87 -4.05
C LEU A 37 3.60 13.33 -4.17
N GLN A 38 3.11 12.79 -5.27
CA GLN A 38 3.20 11.36 -5.58
C GLN A 38 4.53 11.06 -6.26
N ILE A 39 4.91 9.78 -6.36
CA ILE A 39 6.10 9.36 -7.09
C ILE A 39 6.12 9.97 -8.49
N ASP A 40 7.26 10.57 -8.91
CA ASP A 40 7.34 11.16 -10.26
C ASP A 40 7.51 10.07 -11.31
N GLU A 41 6.47 9.86 -12.11
CA GLU A 41 6.46 8.87 -13.19
C GLU A 41 7.54 9.10 -14.26
N ASN A 42 8.08 10.33 -14.36
CA ASN A 42 9.12 10.66 -15.32
C ASN A 42 10.51 10.20 -14.87
N GLU A 43 10.69 9.98 -13.57
CA GLU A 43 11.95 9.50 -13.00
C GLU A 43 12.01 7.98 -12.90
N ILE A 44 10.87 7.28 -12.93
CA ILE A 44 10.79 5.82 -12.77
C ILE A 44 11.63 5.10 -13.84
N GLU A 45 11.42 5.41 -15.13
CA GLU A 45 12.10 4.69 -16.22
C GLU A 45 13.62 4.81 -16.16
N LYS A 46 14.14 5.96 -15.72
CA LYS A 46 15.57 6.23 -15.57
C LYS A 46 16.22 5.40 -14.45
N ALA A 47 15.44 5.02 -13.45
CA ALA A 47 15.90 4.27 -12.28
C ALA A 47 15.78 2.75 -12.45
N ILE A 48 15.13 2.28 -13.52
CA ILE A 48 14.98 0.84 -13.79
C ILE A 48 16.33 0.24 -14.16
N SER A 49 16.73 -0.81 -13.45
CA SER A 49 17.89 -1.64 -13.75
C SER A 49 17.48 -3.10 -13.99
N PHE A 50 18.44 -3.96 -14.33
CA PHE A 50 18.22 -5.41 -14.45
C PHE A 50 17.87 -6.07 -13.10
N LYS A 51 18.15 -5.42 -11.97
CA LYS A 51 17.82 -5.85 -10.62
C LYS A 51 16.43 -5.42 -10.19
N THR A 52 15.81 -4.45 -10.85
CA THR A 52 14.49 -3.93 -10.49
C THR A 52 13.44 -5.02 -10.67
N LYS A 53 12.63 -5.27 -9.64
CA LYS A 53 11.58 -6.31 -9.63
C LYS A 53 10.18 -5.74 -9.40
N ALA A 54 10.08 -4.62 -8.70
CA ALA A 54 8.78 -4.02 -8.42
C ALA A 54 8.86 -2.50 -8.30
N ILE A 55 7.67 -1.89 -8.43
CA ILE A 55 7.42 -0.49 -8.07
C ILE A 55 6.47 -0.52 -6.88
N MET A 56 6.87 0.11 -5.77
CA MET A 56 5.99 0.35 -4.63
C MET A 56 5.35 1.72 -4.79
N LEU A 57 4.05 1.74 -5.02
CA LEU A 57 3.25 2.96 -5.11
C LEU A 57 2.67 3.27 -3.74
N VAL A 58 2.99 4.44 -3.22
CA VAL A 58 2.40 4.94 -1.97
C VAL A 58 1.32 5.96 -2.32
N HIS A 59 0.07 5.69 -1.97
CA HIS A 59 -1.06 6.58 -2.21
C HIS A 59 -1.12 7.66 -1.12
N LEU A 60 -0.10 8.54 -1.16
CA LEU A 60 0.15 9.52 -0.12
C LEU A 60 -1.01 10.52 -0.01
N TYR A 61 -1.41 10.83 1.22
CA TYR A 61 -2.51 11.75 1.55
C TYR A 61 -3.88 11.37 0.94
N GLY A 62 -4.08 10.10 0.56
CA GLY A 62 -5.32 9.64 -0.03
C GLY A 62 -5.48 9.97 -1.51
N GLN A 63 -4.38 10.31 -2.19
CA GLN A 63 -4.34 10.46 -3.65
C GLN A 63 -3.76 9.22 -4.31
N SER A 64 -4.36 8.80 -5.42
CA SER A 64 -3.80 7.69 -6.19
C SER A 64 -2.47 8.07 -6.84
N SER A 65 -1.45 7.21 -6.64
CA SER A 65 -0.17 7.30 -7.35
C SER A 65 -0.18 6.60 -8.71
N PHE A 66 -1.27 5.93 -9.07
CA PHE A 66 -1.38 5.30 -10.39
C PHE A 66 -1.46 6.34 -11.49
N THR A 67 -0.77 6.05 -12.58
CA THR A 67 -0.91 6.72 -13.88
C THR A 67 -0.86 5.68 -14.98
N GLU A 68 -1.38 6.01 -16.16
CA GLU A 68 -1.24 5.13 -17.33
C GLU A 68 0.23 4.84 -17.65
N LYS A 69 1.12 5.82 -17.43
CA LYS A 69 2.55 5.67 -17.70
C LYS A 69 3.18 4.64 -16.79
N ILE A 70 2.88 4.66 -15.50
CA ILE A 70 3.38 3.67 -14.53
C ILE A 70 2.91 2.26 -14.92
N ILE A 71 1.64 2.10 -15.28
CA ILE A 71 1.09 0.81 -15.73
C ILE A 71 1.80 0.33 -17.00
N LYS A 72 2.02 1.21 -17.97
CA LYS A 72 2.77 0.88 -19.19
C LYS A 72 4.22 0.48 -18.91
N LEU A 73 4.90 1.17 -17.98
CA LEU A 73 6.26 0.84 -17.58
C LEU A 73 6.33 -0.50 -16.84
N SER A 74 5.42 -0.78 -15.92
CA SER A 74 5.40 -2.08 -15.23
C SER A 74 5.23 -3.23 -16.20
N ASN A 75 4.34 -3.10 -17.18
CA ASN A 75 4.14 -4.11 -18.22
C ASN A 75 5.37 -4.25 -19.14
N LYS A 76 5.95 -3.12 -19.60
CA LYS A 76 7.12 -3.09 -20.49
C LYS A 76 8.32 -3.80 -19.88
N PHE A 77 8.57 -3.61 -18.59
CA PHE A 77 9.72 -4.16 -17.88
C PHE A 77 9.38 -5.38 -17.01
N ASN A 78 8.14 -5.89 -17.09
CA ASN A 78 7.64 -7.01 -16.29
C ASN A 78 7.88 -6.81 -14.78
N LEU A 79 7.57 -5.60 -14.28
CA LEU A 79 7.71 -5.24 -12.88
C LEU A 79 6.39 -5.48 -12.14
N LYS A 80 6.48 -5.95 -10.90
CA LYS A 80 5.33 -6.03 -10.02
C LYS A 80 4.95 -4.66 -9.47
N ILE A 81 3.67 -4.44 -9.22
CA ILE A 81 3.18 -3.24 -8.53
C ILE A 81 2.70 -3.62 -7.14
N ILE A 82 3.31 -3.01 -6.13
CA ILE A 82 2.92 -3.13 -4.73
C ILE A 82 2.29 -1.79 -4.32
N GLU A 83 1.09 -1.82 -3.77
CA GLU A 83 0.43 -0.62 -3.28
C GLU A 83 0.63 -0.48 -1.77
N ASP A 84 1.18 0.65 -1.32
CA ASP A 84 1.02 1.11 0.06
C ASP A 84 -0.24 1.98 0.13
N ASN A 85 -1.33 1.37 0.58
CA ASN A 85 -2.65 1.98 0.67
C ASN A 85 -2.97 2.47 2.10
N ALA A 86 -1.94 2.62 2.94
CA ALA A 86 -2.10 2.96 4.36
C ALA A 86 -2.81 4.30 4.61
N GLN A 87 -2.83 5.22 3.65
CA GLN A 87 -3.46 6.54 3.77
C GLN A 87 -4.64 6.72 2.81
N ALA A 88 -5.02 5.70 2.04
CA ALA A 88 -5.89 5.88 0.88
C ALA A 88 -7.15 4.98 0.87
N HIS A 89 -7.68 4.62 2.05
CA HIS A 89 -8.93 3.88 2.13
C HIS A 89 -10.05 4.61 1.40
N GLY A 90 -10.65 3.94 0.40
CA GLY A 90 -11.72 4.49 -0.44
C GLY A 90 -11.25 5.39 -1.59
N CYS A 91 -9.95 5.60 -1.77
CA CYS A 91 -9.39 6.29 -2.94
C CYS A 91 -9.64 5.46 -4.20
N LYS A 92 -9.73 6.13 -5.35
CA LYS A 92 -9.99 5.47 -6.64
C LYS A 92 -9.08 6.00 -7.74
N PHE A 93 -8.71 5.09 -8.65
CA PHE A 93 -8.10 5.40 -9.93
C PHE A 93 -8.96 4.79 -11.04
N GLU A 94 -9.43 5.58 -11.98
CA GLU A 94 -10.31 5.16 -13.09
C GLU A 94 -11.50 4.28 -12.63
N GLY A 95 -12.12 4.68 -11.51
CA GLY A 95 -13.27 3.97 -10.95
C GLY A 95 -12.95 2.73 -10.11
N LYS A 96 -11.71 2.23 -10.13
CA LYS A 96 -11.26 1.12 -9.30
C LYS A 96 -10.71 1.61 -7.97
N ILE A 97 -11.02 0.93 -6.88
CA ILE A 97 -10.52 1.28 -5.54
C ILE A 97 -9.02 0.94 -5.47
N THR A 98 -8.19 1.89 -5.01
CA THR A 98 -6.78 1.63 -4.70
C THR A 98 -6.65 0.56 -3.62
N GLY A 99 -5.58 -0.23 -3.67
CA GLY A 99 -5.46 -1.43 -2.87
C GLY A 99 -6.05 -2.68 -3.55
N SER A 100 -6.60 -2.54 -4.78
CA SER A 100 -7.10 -3.66 -5.58
C SER A 100 -6.60 -3.65 -7.02
N ILE A 101 -5.63 -2.80 -7.36
CA ILE A 101 -5.19 -2.57 -8.74
C ILE A 101 -3.86 -3.23 -9.01
N GLY A 102 -2.91 -3.14 -8.09
CA GLY A 102 -1.60 -3.77 -8.19
C GLY A 102 -1.63 -5.27 -7.92
N ASP A 103 -0.45 -5.89 -7.90
CA ASP A 103 -0.31 -7.33 -7.60
C ASP A 103 -0.65 -7.63 -6.13
N ALA A 104 -0.31 -6.72 -5.21
CA ALA A 104 -0.68 -6.78 -3.80
C ALA A 104 -0.73 -5.37 -3.21
N ALA A 105 -1.50 -5.21 -2.14
CA ALA A 105 -1.57 -3.95 -1.41
C ALA A 105 -1.53 -4.17 0.11
N ALA A 106 -0.83 -3.27 0.81
CA ALA A 106 -0.80 -3.20 2.25
C ALA A 106 -1.71 -2.06 2.75
N HIS A 107 -2.50 -2.36 3.78
CA HIS A 107 -3.41 -1.43 4.45
C HIS A 107 -3.03 -1.29 5.90
N SER A 108 -3.00 -0.07 6.41
CA SER A 108 -2.86 0.21 7.83
C SER A 108 -4.20 0.59 8.43
N PHE A 109 -4.55 -0.04 9.52
CA PHE A 109 -5.71 0.33 10.34
C PHE A 109 -5.29 0.94 11.69
N TYR A 110 -4.08 1.54 11.74
CA TYR A 110 -3.66 2.33 12.89
C TYR A 110 -4.77 3.33 13.29
N PRO A 111 -5.00 3.62 14.58
CA PRO A 111 -6.17 4.41 15.04
C PRO A 111 -6.39 5.75 14.35
N GLY A 112 -5.32 6.42 13.90
CA GLY A 112 -5.38 7.69 13.17
C GLY A 112 -5.75 7.60 11.69
N LYS A 113 -5.90 6.40 11.13
CA LYS A 113 -6.25 6.22 9.72
C LYS A 113 -7.73 6.44 9.47
N ASN A 114 -8.12 6.71 8.21
CA ASN A 114 -9.53 6.90 7.83
C ASN A 114 -10.41 5.71 8.26
N LEU A 115 -9.90 4.50 8.09
CA LEU A 115 -10.45 3.29 8.68
C LEU A 115 -9.47 2.80 9.76
N GLY A 116 -9.62 3.30 10.99
CA GLY A 116 -8.74 3.00 12.11
C GLY A 116 -9.38 2.05 13.12
N ALA A 117 -8.61 1.07 13.58
CA ALA A 117 -8.94 0.21 14.73
C ALA A 117 -8.72 0.96 16.05
N LEU A 118 -8.80 0.28 17.20
CA LEU A 118 -8.47 0.85 18.52
C LEU A 118 -7.02 0.57 18.94
N GLY A 119 -6.21 -0.04 18.09
CA GLY A 119 -4.81 -0.36 18.28
C GLY A 119 -4.17 -0.67 16.94
N ASP A 120 -2.97 -1.23 16.95
CA ASP A 120 -2.28 -1.63 15.72
C ASP A 120 -3.06 -2.71 14.99
N ALA A 121 -3.28 -2.49 13.71
CA ALA A 121 -3.97 -3.40 12.83
C ALA A 121 -3.61 -3.12 11.37
N GLY A 122 -3.74 -4.11 10.52
CA GLY A 122 -3.51 -4.00 9.09
C GLY A 122 -4.06 -5.18 8.31
N ALA A 123 -4.04 -5.07 7.01
CA ALA A 123 -4.43 -6.14 6.10
C ALA A 123 -3.60 -6.09 4.82
N ILE A 124 -3.60 -7.19 4.10
CA ILE A 124 -3.07 -7.27 2.73
C ILE A 124 -4.21 -7.70 1.82
N THR A 125 -4.32 -7.07 0.67
CA THR A 125 -5.24 -7.45 -0.40
C THR A 125 -4.47 -7.87 -1.64
N THR A 126 -4.94 -8.89 -2.32
CA THR A 126 -4.43 -9.35 -3.61
C THR A 126 -5.50 -10.12 -4.36
N SER A 127 -5.46 -10.11 -5.69
CA SER A 127 -6.30 -10.94 -6.55
C SER A 127 -5.64 -12.31 -6.85
N ASP A 128 -4.39 -12.53 -6.43
CA ASP A 128 -3.67 -13.78 -6.59
C ASP A 128 -3.96 -14.70 -5.40
N TYR A 129 -4.66 -15.82 -5.67
CA TYR A 129 -5.05 -16.78 -4.64
C TYR A 129 -3.85 -17.50 -4.00
N GLU A 130 -2.82 -17.81 -4.78
CA GLU A 130 -1.61 -18.48 -4.26
C GLU A 130 -0.83 -17.54 -3.36
N LEU A 131 -0.67 -16.28 -3.77
CA LEU A 131 -0.06 -15.25 -2.95
C LEU A 131 -0.85 -15.02 -1.66
N ALA A 132 -2.18 -14.92 -1.73
CA ALA A 132 -3.03 -14.77 -0.55
C ALA A 132 -2.87 -15.94 0.43
N THR A 133 -2.78 -17.16 -0.08
CA THR A 133 -2.57 -18.37 0.73
C THR A 133 -1.20 -18.35 1.39
N THR A 134 -0.16 -17.98 0.65
CA THR A 134 1.22 -17.86 1.16
C THR A 134 1.30 -16.80 2.27
N ILE A 135 0.70 -15.63 2.07
CA ILE A 135 0.68 -14.54 3.05
C ILE A 135 -0.03 -15.00 4.34
N ARG A 136 -1.19 -15.65 4.25
CA ARG A 136 -1.87 -16.20 5.43
C ARG A 136 -1.02 -17.21 6.19
N THR A 137 -0.29 -18.05 5.45
CA THR A 137 0.61 -19.03 6.03
C THR A 137 1.76 -18.34 6.76
N LEU A 138 2.41 -17.36 6.14
CA LEU A 138 3.49 -16.58 6.75
C LEU A 138 3.02 -15.82 7.99
N ALA A 139 1.85 -15.20 7.96
CA ALA A 139 1.25 -14.47 9.09
C ALA A 139 0.87 -15.37 10.27
N ASN A 140 0.83 -16.69 10.07
CA ASN A 140 0.52 -17.68 11.09
C ASN A 140 1.69 -18.65 11.34
N TYR A 141 2.86 -18.11 11.69
CA TYR A 141 4.08 -18.88 12.00
C TYR A 141 4.56 -19.78 10.84
N GLY A 142 4.19 -19.49 9.60
CA GLY A 142 4.51 -20.32 8.45
C GLY A 142 3.71 -21.63 8.35
N SER A 143 2.55 -21.72 9.01
CA SER A 143 1.79 -22.96 9.15
C SER A 143 0.37 -22.83 8.61
N ARG A 144 -0.03 -23.75 7.72
CA ARG A 144 -1.43 -23.98 7.34
C ARG A 144 -2.10 -25.00 8.24
N ILE A 145 -1.35 -26.02 8.64
CA ILE A 145 -1.81 -27.09 9.51
C ILE A 145 -1.08 -26.93 10.85
N LYS A 146 -1.83 -27.04 11.95
CA LYS A 146 -1.28 -26.92 13.30
C LYS A 146 -0.06 -27.84 13.47
N TYR A 147 1.03 -27.29 13.97
CA TYR A 147 2.33 -27.95 14.18
C TYR A 147 3.09 -28.37 12.91
N VAL A 148 2.66 -27.98 11.71
CA VAL A 148 3.40 -28.21 10.47
C VAL A 148 3.78 -26.87 9.87
N SER A 149 5.07 -26.49 9.95
CA SER A 149 5.60 -25.26 9.37
C SER A 149 6.12 -25.53 7.96
N GLU A 150 5.55 -24.82 6.99
CA GLU A 150 5.96 -24.86 5.57
C GLU A 150 6.99 -23.77 5.28
N TYR A 151 6.93 -22.66 6.01
CA TYR A 151 7.80 -21.48 5.87
C TYR A 151 8.28 -20.99 7.24
N THR A 152 9.34 -20.19 7.26
CA THR A 152 9.66 -19.34 8.40
C THR A 152 8.71 -18.14 8.40
N GLY A 153 7.76 -18.12 9.31
CA GLY A 153 6.74 -17.09 9.39
C GLY A 153 6.70 -16.40 10.75
N TYR A 154 5.80 -15.45 10.89
CA TYR A 154 5.63 -14.62 12.09
C TYR A 154 4.21 -14.75 12.64
N ASN A 155 3.98 -14.25 13.85
CA ASN A 155 2.65 -13.94 14.33
C ASN A 155 2.28 -12.54 13.86
N SER A 156 1.54 -12.46 12.76
CA SER A 156 1.07 -11.19 12.16
C SER A 156 -0.43 -11.29 11.87
N ARG A 157 -1.20 -11.68 12.88
CA ARG A 157 -2.67 -11.85 12.80
C ARG A 157 -3.36 -10.58 13.29
N LEU A 158 -4.52 -10.29 12.71
CA LEU A 158 -5.43 -9.28 13.22
C LEU A 158 -6.21 -9.86 14.43
N ASP A 159 -6.21 -9.13 15.55
CA ASP A 159 -7.00 -9.51 16.70
C ASP A 159 -8.51 -9.40 16.41
N GLU A 160 -9.30 -10.38 16.86
CA GLU A 160 -10.75 -10.45 16.62
C GLU A 160 -11.50 -9.21 17.11
N ILE A 161 -11.08 -8.62 18.23
CA ILE A 161 -11.68 -7.39 18.75
C ILE A 161 -11.45 -6.21 17.80
N GLN A 162 -10.28 -6.10 17.20
CA GLN A 162 -9.96 -5.05 16.22
C GLN A 162 -10.75 -5.27 14.93
N ALA A 163 -10.86 -6.53 14.49
CA ALA A 163 -11.66 -6.90 13.32
C ALA A 163 -13.14 -6.53 13.50
N ALA A 164 -13.73 -6.81 14.67
CA ALA A 164 -15.11 -6.47 14.99
C ALA A 164 -15.36 -4.95 14.94
N ILE A 165 -14.43 -4.15 15.46
CA ILE A 165 -14.50 -2.69 15.41
C ILE A 165 -14.41 -2.18 13.97
N LEU A 166 -13.47 -2.73 13.19
CA LEU A 166 -13.30 -2.37 11.79
C LEU A 166 -14.52 -2.73 10.95
N ASP A 167 -15.17 -3.87 11.20
CA ASP A 167 -16.43 -4.26 10.51
C ASP A 167 -17.54 -3.24 10.72
N VAL A 168 -17.68 -2.71 11.93
CA VAL A 168 -18.65 -1.64 12.21
C VAL A 168 -18.24 -0.36 11.47
N LYS A 169 -16.99 0.09 11.59
CA LYS A 169 -16.53 1.37 11.01
C LYS A 169 -16.52 1.35 9.49
N LEU A 170 -16.24 0.21 8.86
CA LEU A 170 -16.21 0.06 7.41
C LEU A 170 -17.57 0.44 6.78
N LYS A 171 -18.67 0.15 7.44
CA LYS A 171 -20.03 0.49 6.97
C LYS A 171 -20.28 2.00 6.87
N TYR A 172 -19.50 2.79 7.58
CA TYR A 172 -19.60 4.26 7.61
C TYR A 172 -18.46 4.95 6.84
N LEU A 173 -17.51 4.21 6.28
CA LEU A 173 -16.31 4.78 5.66
C LEU A 173 -16.63 5.80 4.58
N ASP A 174 -17.53 5.48 3.66
CA ASP A 174 -17.87 6.38 2.56
C ASP A 174 -18.50 7.68 3.07
N ILE A 175 -19.37 7.59 4.09
CA ILE A 175 -20.01 8.77 4.71
C ILE A 175 -18.96 9.67 5.37
N GLU A 176 -18.00 9.06 6.08
CA GLU A 176 -16.92 9.82 6.73
C GLU A 176 -15.96 10.45 5.72
N LEU A 177 -15.66 9.76 4.62
CA LEU A 177 -14.84 10.30 3.53
C LEU A 177 -15.53 11.51 2.87
N GLU A 178 -16.83 11.46 2.61
CA GLU A 178 -17.58 12.60 2.06
C GLU A 178 -17.59 13.81 3.00
N LYS A 179 -17.68 13.58 4.32
CA LYS A 179 -17.56 14.68 5.30
C LYS A 179 -16.17 15.33 5.23
N ARG A 180 -15.11 14.53 5.15
CA ARG A 180 -13.72 15.02 5.04
C ARG A 180 -13.52 15.83 3.76
N LYS A 181 -14.03 15.36 2.63
CA LYS A 181 -13.99 16.09 1.36
C LYS A 181 -14.66 17.46 1.46
N LYS A 182 -15.86 17.53 2.04
CA LYS A 182 -16.58 18.81 2.24
C LYS A 182 -15.77 19.79 3.09
N ILE A 183 -15.06 19.31 4.11
CA ILE A 183 -14.17 20.13 4.94
C ILE A 183 -12.98 20.61 4.12
N ALA A 184 -12.33 19.72 3.35
CA ALA A 184 -11.23 20.09 2.47
C ALA A 184 -11.64 21.13 1.43
N ASP A 185 -12.79 20.96 0.78
CA ASP A 185 -13.34 21.93 -0.16
C ASP A 185 -13.59 23.30 0.47
N LEU A 186 -14.01 23.32 1.75
CA LEU A 186 -14.16 24.55 2.50
C LEU A 186 -12.81 25.26 2.72
N TYR A 187 -11.80 24.51 3.15
CA TYR A 187 -10.45 25.06 3.30
C TYR A 187 -9.90 25.62 1.99
N LEU A 188 -10.02 24.88 0.88
CA LEU A 188 -9.58 25.34 -0.45
C LEU A 188 -10.29 26.62 -0.93
N LYS A 189 -11.52 26.87 -0.48
CA LYS A 189 -12.26 28.10 -0.82
C LYS A 189 -11.87 29.30 0.04
N ILE A 190 -11.44 29.07 1.27
CA ILE A 190 -11.18 30.14 2.26
C ILE A 190 -9.70 30.53 2.29
N ILE A 191 -8.80 29.54 2.15
CA ILE A 191 -7.37 29.78 2.19
C ILE A 191 -6.91 30.16 0.78
N THR A 192 -6.64 31.42 0.61
CA THR A 192 -5.99 31.98 -0.58
C THR A 192 -4.53 32.23 -0.24
N ASN A 193 -3.63 31.62 -1.01
CA ASN A 193 -2.18 31.95 -0.95
C ASN A 193 -1.89 33.23 -1.70
#